data_6480539e78ae2229c5f8d2c81aaef022
#
_entry.id   6480539e78ae2229c5f8d2c81aaef022
#
_cell.length_a   1.000
_cell.length_b   1.000
_cell.length_c   1.000
_cell.angle_alpha   90.00
_cell.angle_beta   90.00
_cell.angle_gamma   90.00
#
_symmetry.space_group_name_H-M   'P 1'
#
loop_
_entity.id
_entity.type
_entity.pdbx_description
1 polymer ?
#
loop_
_entity_poly.entity_id
_entity_poly.type
_entity_poly.pdbx_seq_one_letter_code
_entity_poly.pdbx_strand_id
1 'polypeptide(L)'
;MGLVLKLLSAILLIALLPGLPPYTTFPFTGFSIAPLKKLEGPLVINRQLDDVERLLEGRLYGPEALLPLGSDIYTGIYGGQIVRINETHITPVARLGGHCESLEDEQVCSRPLGLALDTQRTNSLIAVDAYAGIWVVDMVSGVKKQLVSRDLVLDGFGVNRKPRLFNSVAVAKNGDIYWTESSSDFDLQDAVSTIFANPSGRLFKYDRKSKKNTVLLDQLYFANGVALSPDEEFVLVSETFASQVRRVYLKGKKAFESDIFVSGLPGLPDNLSGDGSGLWVPLDVAADAENPLLVHLMPNVPLIRKFCARVIALARLPFQLVHRLLPNAYTRRFLYSIGHFETLNFLIPARTTVVRMDWSGRIVGSLHGLDGTSGSSATHAVHVGEYLYLGSVRNRFVGRVRLPPGLVTGEPAPIHEKILDDAPRPKQGKLKVIRKDGEGEL
;
A
#
# COMPACT_ATOMS: atom_id res chain seq x y z
N MET A 1 -34.64 27.13 -12.82
CA MET A 1 -34.20 26.52 -14.08
C MET A 1 -32.89 27.10 -14.62
N GLY A 2 -32.67 28.43 -14.65
CA GLY A 2 -31.42 29.02 -15.19
C GLY A 2 -30.11 28.67 -14.46
N LEU A 3 -30.12 28.54 -13.13
CA LEU A 3 -28.90 28.22 -12.36
C LEU A 3 -28.47 26.75 -12.57
N VAL A 4 -29.43 25.83 -12.56
CA VAL A 4 -29.16 24.39 -12.80
C VAL A 4 -28.58 24.17 -14.20
N LEU A 5 -29.15 24.85 -15.21
CA LEU A 5 -28.66 24.75 -16.59
C LEU A 5 -27.23 25.30 -16.71
N LYS A 6 -26.92 26.44 -16.09
CA LYS A 6 -25.55 27.00 -16.06
C LYS A 6 -24.56 26.05 -15.37
N LEU A 7 -24.97 25.41 -14.25
CA LEU A 7 -24.13 24.45 -13.54
C LEU A 7 -23.85 23.21 -14.40
N LEU A 8 -24.88 22.64 -15.02
CA LEU A 8 -24.71 21.49 -15.93
C LEU A 8 -23.83 21.85 -17.13
N SER A 9 -24.01 23.05 -17.71
CA SER A 9 -23.18 23.52 -18.82
C SER A 9 -21.71 23.67 -18.39
N ALA A 10 -21.44 24.20 -17.20
CA ALA A 10 -20.07 24.33 -16.66
C ALA A 10 -19.44 22.94 -16.41
N ILE A 11 -20.19 22.00 -15.86
CA ILE A 11 -19.75 20.60 -15.66
C ILE A 11 -19.38 19.96 -17.00
N LEU A 12 -20.25 20.07 -18.00
CA LEU A 12 -20.02 19.53 -19.34
C LEU A 12 -18.81 20.21 -20.01
N LEU A 13 -18.68 21.53 -19.90
CA LEU A 13 -17.55 22.26 -20.45
C LEU A 13 -16.22 21.76 -19.85
N ILE A 14 -16.12 21.65 -18.53
CA ILE A 14 -14.93 21.13 -17.86
C ILE A 14 -14.67 19.68 -18.26
N ALA A 15 -15.69 18.84 -18.33
CA ALA A 15 -15.53 17.42 -18.67
C ALA A 15 -15.16 17.19 -20.15
N LEU A 16 -15.59 18.04 -21.08
CA LEU A 16 -15.45 17.80 -22.52
C LEU A 16 -14.38 18.66 -23.20
N LEU A 17 -14.01 19.83 -22.64
CA LEU A 17 -13.01 20.72 -23.26
C LEU A 17 -11.69 19.96 -23.44
N PRO A 18 -11.12 19.90 -24.65
CA PRO A 18 -9.84 19.23 -24.88
C PRO A 18 -8.68 19.99 -24.23
N GLY A 19 -7.57 19.28 -23.95
CA GLY A 19 -6.34 19.89 -23.45
C GLY A 19 -6.33 20.26 -21.97
N LEU A 20 -7.40 19.98 -21.20
CA LEU A 20 -7.38 20.19 -19.75
C LEU A 20 -6.74 19.01 -19.00
N PRO A 21 -5.90 19.27 -17.95
CA PRO A 21 -5.35 18.22 -17.10
C PRO A 21 -6.44 17.52 -16.28
N PRO A 22 -6.17 16.34 -15.67
CA PRO A 22 -4.88 15.64 -15.73
C PRO A 22 -4.68 14.93 -17.05
N TYR A 23 -3.41 14.77 -17.43
CA TYR A 23 -3.01 13.96 -18.58
C TYR A 23 -2.75 12.53 -18.10
N THR A 24 -3.66 11.62 -18.43
CA THR A 24 -3.61 10.22 -18.01
C THR A 24 -3.21 9.31 -19.16
N THR A 25 -2.55 8.18 -18.85
CA THR A 25 -2.14 7.19 -19.83
C THR A 25 -3.35 6.61 -20.57
N PHE A 26 -4.41 6.30 -19.83
CA PHE A 26 -5.63 5.72 -20.39
C PHE A 26 -6.77 6.74 -20.42
N PRO A 27 -7.60 6.70 -21.47
CA PRO A 27 -8.75 7.60 -21.58
C PRO A 27 -9.79 7.28 -20.49
N PHE A 28 -10.63 8.26 -20.17
CA PHE A 28 -11.73 8.09 -19.23
C PHE A 28 -12.86 7.28 -19.91
N THR A 29 -12.85 5.97 -19.71
CA THR A 29 -13.86 5.02 -20.18
C THR A 29 -14.52 4.33 -19.00
N GLY A 30 -15.75 3.84 -19.18
CA GLY A 30 -16.41 3.01 -18.18
C GLY A 30 -15.69 1.66 -18.04
N PHE A 31 -15.66 1.15 -16.84
CA PHE A 31 -15.24 -0.21 -16.53
C PHE A 31 -16.09 -0.76 -15.38
N SER A 32 -16.06 -2.07 -15.14
CA SER A 32 -16.85 -2.71 -14.10
C SER A 32 -15.94 -3.33 -13.04
N ILE A 33 -16.42 -3.32 -11.81
CA ILE A 33 -15.85 -4.06 -10.68
C ILE A 33 -16.94 -4.98 -10.12
N ALA A 34 -16.54 -6.05 -9.44
CA ALA A 34 -17.50 -6.93 -8.78
C ALA A 34 -18.21 -6.20 -7.63
N PRO A 35 -19.50 -6.45 -7.39
CA PRO A 35 -20.19 -5.90 -6.24
C PRO A 35 -19.57 -6.41 -4.94
N LEU A 36 -19.58 -5.58 -3.91
CA LEU A 36 -19.10 -5.96 -2.58
C LEU A 36 -19.97 -7.07 -1.98
N LYS A 37 -19.32 -7.97 -1.25
CA LYS A 37 -20.03 -9.02 -0.50
C LYS A 37 -20.76 -8.43 0.70
N LYS A 38 -21.87 -9.06 1.08
CA LYS A 38 -22.54 -8.82 2.34
C LYS A 38 -21.72 -9.37 3.49
N LEU A 39 -21.92 -8.82 4.68
CA LEU A 39 -21.25 -9.25 5.90
C LEU A 39 -21.99 -10.47 6.50
N GLU A 40 -21.93 -11.59 5.78
CA GLU A 40 -22.60 -12.86 6.10
C GLU A 40 -21.60 -14.01 6.15
N GLY A 41 -21.96 -15.11 6.82
CA GLY A 41 -21.10 -16.30 6.93
C GLY A 41 -19.74 -15.99 7.55
N PRO A 42 -18.62 -16.30 6.86
CA PRO A 42 -17.28 -16.03 7.39
C PRO A 42 -16.94 -14.54 7.48
N LEU A 43 -17.78 -13.65 6.95
CA LEU A 43 -17.62 -12.20 7.00
C LEU A 43 -18.51 -11.52 8.05
N VAL A 44 -19.26 -12.28 8.85
CA VAL A 44 -20.12 -11.74 9.92
C VAL A 44 -19.30 -10.87 10.87
N ILE A 45 -19.83 -9.67 11.14
CA ILE A 45 -19.23 -8.73 12.09
C ILE A 45 -19.04 -9.39 13.46
N ASN A 46 -17.84 -9.21 14.00
CA ASN A 46 -17.44 -9.63 15.34
C ASN A 46 -16.62 -8.52 15.99
N ARG A 47 -16.05 -8.77 17.16
CA ARG A 47 -15.27 -7.81 17.93
C ARG A 47 -13.85 -8.31 18.24
N GLN A 48 -13.31 -9.14 17.37
CA GLN A 48 -12.02 -9.83 17.59
C GLN A 48 -10.80 -8.92 17.41
N LEU A 49 -10.99 -7.69 16.88
CA LEU A 49 -9.99 -6.62 16.84
C LEU A 49 -10.35 -5.47 17.79
N ASP A 50 -11.28 -5.66 18.71
CA ASP A 50 -11.42 -4.77 19.87
C ASP A 50 -10.31 -5.09 20.88
N ASP A 51 -9.97 -4.15 21.74
CA ASP A 51 -8.91 -4.27 22.74
C ASP A 51 -7.52 -4.57 22.17
N VAL A 52 -7.23 -4.05 20.98
CA VAL A 52 -5.88 -4.17 20.37
C VAL A 52 -4.87 -3.44 21.24
N GLU A 53 -3.81 -4.17 21.63
CA GLU A 53 -2.66 -3.57 22.30
C GLU A 53 -1.88 -2.69 21.31
N ARG A 54 -1.56 -1.47 21.74
CA ARG A 54 -0.87 -0.47 20.93
C ARG A 54 0.60 -0.37 21.31
N LEU A 55 1.42 -1.08 20.57
CA LEU A 55 2.87 -1.07 20.80
C LEU A 55 3.49 0.24 20.30
N LEU A 56 4.34 0.84 21.15
CA LEU A 56 5.11 2.06 20.83
C LEU A 56 4.21 3.25 20.43
N GLU A 57 3.02 3.35 21.05
CA GLU A 57 2.04 4.41 20.74
C GLU A 57 2.65 5.80 20.86
N GLY A 58 2.40 6.64 19.87
CA GLY A 58 2.91 8.00 19.76
C GLY A 58 4.40 8.10 19.37
N ARG A 59 5.13 6.99 19.34
CA ARG A 59 6.55 6.93 19.01
C ARG A 59 6.82 6.52 17.56
N LEU A 60 5.82 5.99 16.86
CA LEU A 60 5.86 5.63 15.44
C LEU A 60 4.83 6.48 14.69
N TYR A 61 5.07 6.70 13.40
CA TYR A 61 4.05 7.25 12.53
C TYR A 61 4.00 6.49 11.20
N GLY A 62 2.84 5.89 10.93
CA GLY A 62 2.56 5.12 9.74
C GLY A 62 3.45 3.89 9.57
N PRO A 63 3.58 2.98 10.57
CA PRO A 63 4.27 1.71 10.39
C PRO A 63 3.42 0.81 9.49
N GLU A 64 3.70 0.83 8.18
CA GLU A 64 2.83 0.22 7.18
C GLU A 64 3.12 -1.26 6.99
N ALA A 65 4.21 -1.60 6.28
CA ALA A 65 4.60 -2.98 6.09
C ALA A 65 5.34 -3.49 7.33
N LEU A 66 4.95 -4.66 7.81
CA LEU A 66 5.57 -5.33 8.95
C LEU A 66 6.34 -6.55 8.44
N LEU A 67 7.63 -6.61 8.72
CA LEU A 67 8.49 -7.75 8.40
C LEU A 67 9.02 -8.36 9.69
N PRO A 68 8.38 -9.41 10.23
CA PRO A 68 8.86 -10.08 11.44
C PRO A 68 10.13 -10.88 11.16
N LEU A 69 11.08 -10.78 12.09
CA LEU A 69 12.33 -11.52 12.05
C LEU A 69 12.82 -11.83 13.48
N GLY A 70 12.71 -13.09 13.90
CA GLY A 70 12.92 -13.45 15.30
C GLY A 70 11.91 -12.77 16.22
N SER A 71 12.40 -12.09 17.26
CA SER A 71 11.60 -11.31 18.21
C SER A 71 11.34 -9.87 17.75
N ASP A 72 11.97 -9.43 16.66
CA ASP A 72 11.89 -8.07 16.16
C ASP A 72 10.97 -7.96 14.94
N ILE A 73 10.45 -6.75 14.71
CA ILE A 73 9.69 -6.42 13.50
C ILE A 73 10.40 -5.25 12.81
N TYR A 74 10.63 -5.38 11.52
CA TYR A 74 11.10 -4.28 10.68
C TYR A 74 9.91 -3.60 10.02
N THR A 75 9.92 -2.28 9.96
CA THR A 75 8.84 -1.50 9.33
C THR A 75 9.35 -0.21 8.72
N GLY A 76 8.69 0.23 7.64
CA GLY A 76 8.85 1.57 7.09
C GLY A 76 7.95 2.56 7.82
N ILE A 77 8.45 3.75 8.09
CA ILE A 77 7.69 4.84 8.74
C ILE A 77 7.81 6.14 7.97
N TYR A 78 6.95 7.10 8.29
CA TYR A 78 7.07 8.47 7.79
C TYR A 78 8.47 9.03 8.06
N GLY A 79 8.92 9.91 7.14
CA GLY A 79 10.28 10.43 7.18
C GLY A 79 11.32 9.55 6.50
N GLY A 80 10.86 8.55 5.72
CA GLY A 80 11.72 7.71 4.86
C GLY A 80 12.60 6.73 5.61
N GLN A 81 12.28 6.43 6.87
CA GLN A 81 13.08 5.54 7.69
C GLN A 81 12.56 4.11 7.65
N ILE A 82 13.48 3.16 7.66
CA ILE A 82 13.25 1.77 8.00
C ILE A 82 13.77 1.60 9.43
N VAL A 83 12.92 1.09 10.30
CA VAL A 83 13.23 0.86 11.71
C VAL A 83 13.01 -0.60 12.08
N ARG A 84 13.80 -1.08 13.05
CA ARG A 84 13.59 -2.33 13.75
C ARG A 84 12.95 -2.01 15.10
N ILE A 85 11.85 -2.67 15.40
CA ILE A 85 11.11 -2.47 16.63
C ILE A 85 10.95 -3.79 17.38
N ASN A 86 10.89 -3.69 18.70
CA ASN A 86 10.34 -4.69 19.59
C ASN A 86 9.32 -4.03 20.52
N GLU A 87 8.90 -4.70 21.61
CA GLU A 87 7.84 -4.16 22.49
C GLU A 87 8.16 -2.77 23.06
N THR A 88 9.42 -2.44 23.28
CA THR A 88 9.81 -1.24 24.04
C THR A 88 10.77 -0.31 23.28
N HIS A 89 11.45 -0.80 22.25
CA HIS A 89 12.53 -0.07 21.58
C HIS A 89 12.31 0.09 20.09
N ILE A 90 12.79 1.23 19.59
CA ILE A 90 12.85 1.54 18.16
C ILE A 90 14.33 1.76 17.82
N THR A 91 14.84 0.99 16.88
CA THR A 91 16.21 1.09 16.39
C THR A 91 16.20 1.49 14.90
N PRO A 92 16.78 2.63 14.53
CA PRO A 92 16.95 2.99 13.12
C PRO A 92 17.82 1.97 12.39
N VAL A 93 17.40 1.59 11.18
CA VAL A 93 18.15 0.68 10.28
C VAL A 93 18.72 1.47 9.11
N ALA A 94 17.86 2.14 8.36
CA ALA A 94 18.27 2.93 7.20
C ALA A 94 17.29 4.06 6.95
N ARG A 95 17.75 5.09 6.22
CA ARG A 95 16.89 6.13 5.65
C ARG A 95 17.00 6.07 4.13
N LEU A 96 15.88 6.01 3.42
CA LEU A 96 15.86 5.88 1.95
C LEU A 96 16.04 7.23 1.25
N GLY A 97 15.33 8.26 1.68
CA GLY A 97 15.41 9.60 1.13
C GLY A 97 16.28 10.58 1.92
N GLY A 98 16.07 11.87 1.66
CA GLY A 98 16.70 12.98 2.36
C GLY A 98 16.09 13.22 3.75
N HIS A 99 16.43 14.37 4.32
CA HIS A 99 15.75 14.88 5.51
C HIS A 99 14.54 15.71 5.07
N CYS A 100 13.42 15.57 5.76
CA CYS A 100 12.26 16.43 5.57
C CYS A 100 11.82 17.08 6.88
N GLU A 101 11.28 18.28 6.80
CA GLU A 101 10.86 19.10 7.95
C GLU A 101 9.40 18.84 8.33
N SER A 102 8.61 18.38 7.36
CA SER A 102 7.17 18.16 7.54
C SER A 102 6.68 16.96 6.73
N LEU A 103 5.47 16.49 7.02
CA LEU A 103 4.83 15.38 6.28
C LEU A 103 4.57 15.75 4.81
N GLU A 104 4.36 17.03 4.53
CA GLU A 104 4.14 17.53 3.18
C GLU A 104 5.40 17.43 2.30
N ASP A 105 6.58 17.20 2.91
CA ASP A 105 7.87 16.98 2.25
C ASP A 105 8.15 15.51 1.95
N GLU A 106 7.19 14.63 2.07
CA GLU A 106 7.35 13.19 1.93
C GLU A 106 8.08 12.77 0.64
N GLN A 107 7.93 13.51 -0.46
CA GLN A 107 8.70 13.27 -1.69
C GLN A 107 10.23 13.43 -1.50
N VAL A 108 10.65 14.26 -0.56
CA VAL A 108 12.07 14.50 -0.26
C VAL A 108 12.63 13.41 0.64
N CYS A 109 11.90 13.06 1.69
CA CYS A 109 12.37 12.09 2.67
C CYS A 109 12.03 10.65 2.31
N SER A 110 11.18 10.43 1.32
CA SER A 110 10.73 9.12 0.88
C SER A 110 9.68 8.48 1.80
N ARG A 111 9.01 7.45 1.29
CA ARG A 111 8.00 6.69 2.02
C ARG A 111 8.16 5.19 1.74
N PRO A 112 8.85 4.44 2.62
CA PRO A 112 8.92 2.98 2.51
C PRO A 112 7.54 2.38 2.77
N LEU A 113 6.97 1.70 1.77
CA LEU A 113 5.65 1.05 1.83
C LEU A 113 5.76 -0.47 1.90
N GLY A 114 6.66 -1.09 1.14
CA GLY A 114 6.83 -2.54 1.09
C GLY A 114 8.17 -3.01 1.63
N LEU A 115 8.18 -4.10 2.40
CA LEU A 115 9.39 -4.75 2.90
C LEU A 115 9.31 -6.27 2.73
N ALA A 116 10.41 -6.89 2.28
CA ALA A 116 10.56 -8.34 2.24
C ALA A 116 12.02 -8.73 2.54
N LEU A 117 12.25 -9.95 3.05
CA LEU A 117 13.62 -10.46 3.19
C LEU A 117 14.27 -10.69 1.82
N ASP A 118 15.54 -10.36 1.70
CA ASP A 118 16.34 -10.75 0.54
C ASP A 118 16.75 -12.23 0.66
N THR A 119 16.17 -13.10 -0.14
CA THR A 119 16.45 -14.55 -0.12
C THR A 119 17.84 -14.90 -0.64
N GLN A 120 18.58 -13.95 -1.25
CA GLN A 120 19.91 -14.17 -1.83
C GLN A 120 21.03 -13.55 -0.99
N ARG A 121 20.71 -12.74 0.02
CA ARG A 121 21.72 -12.05 0.85
C ARG A 121 21.32 -12.14 2.31
N THR A 122 22.23 -12.69 3.09
CA THR A 122 22.10 -12.70 4.55
C THR A 122 22.05 -11.26 5.09
N ASN A 123 21.26 -11.03 6.12
CA ASN A 123 21.10 -9.73 6.78
C ASN A 123 20.64 -8.59 5.86
N SER A 124 19.94 -8.89 4.79
CA SER A 124 19.46 -7.87 3.86
C SER A 124 17.95 -7.98 3.67
N LEU A 125 17.30 -6.84 3.46
CA LEU A 125 15.91 -6.73 3.06
C LEU A 125 15.77 -5.97 1.73
N ILE A 126 14.68 -6.22 1.05
CA ILE A 126 14.23 -5.44 -0.10
C ILE A 126 13.20 -4.45 0.43
N ALA A 127 13.41 -3.17 0.14
CA ALA A 127 12.49 -2.10 0.49
C ALA A 127 11.94 -1.44 -0.77
N VAL A 128 10.64 -1.23 -0.80
CA VAL A 128 9.95 -0.46 -1.84
C VAL A 128 9.61 0.90 -1.29
N ASP A 129 10.06 1.92 -1.97
CA ASP A 129 9.82 3.31 -1.65
C ASP A 129 8.88 3.95 -2.66
N ALA A 130 7.79 4.56 -2.20
CA ALA A 130 6.73 5.11 -3.03
C ALA A 130 7.22 6.08 -4.12
N TYR A 131 8.29 6.82 -3.84
CA TYR A 131 8.80 7.90 -4.70
C TYR A 131 10.10 7.55 -5.40
N ALA A 132 10.95 6.71 -4.80
CA ALA A 132 12.31 6.48 -5.27
C ALA A 132 12.49 5.14 -5.97
N GLY A 133 11.66 4.12 -5.68
CA GLY A 133 11.77 2.80 -6.30
C GLY A 133 12.17 1.70 -5.33
N ILE A 134 12.96 0.71 -5.80
CA ILE A 134 13.26 -0.50 -5.04
C ILE A 134 14.73 -0.52 -4.63
N TRP A 135 14.96 -0.85 -3.36
CA TRP A 135 16.27 -0.87 -2.72
C TRP A 135 16.56 -2.22 -2.07
N VAL A 136 17.82 -2.63 -2.09
CA VAL A 136 18.33 -3.62 -1.15
C VAL A 136 19.01 -2.86 -0.01
N VAL A 137 18.71 -3.24 1.22
CA VAL A 137 19.21 -2.58 2.43
C VAL A 137 19.85 -3.64 3.33
N ASP A 138 21.10 -3.42 3.72
CA ASP A 138 21.78 -4.22 4.73
C ASP A 138 21.26 -3.83 6.11
N MET A 139 20.69 -4.77 6.85
CA MET A 139 20.02 -4.52 8.13
C MET A 139 21.00 -4.21 9.29
N VAL A 140 22.27 -4.52 9.11
CA VAL A 140 23.31 -4.32 10.15
C VAL A 140 24.01 -2.97 9.96
N SER A 141 24.45 -2.68 8.73
CA SER A 141 25.22 -1.46 8.43
C SER A 141 24.34 -0.30 7.96
N GLY A 142 23.07 -0.56 7.56
CA GLY A 142 22.19 0.44 6.94
C GLY A 142 22.60 0.83 5.51
N VAL A 143 23.63 0.19 4.96
CA VAL A 143 24.04 0.44 3.55
C VAL A 143 22.95 0.00 2.61
N LYS A 144 22.63 0.87 1.65
CA LYS A 144 21.56 0.64 0.69
C LYS A 144 22.04 0.74 -0.74
N LYS A 145 21.43 -0.05 -1.63
CA LYS A 145 21.68 -0.02 -3.08
C LYS A 145 20.36 -0.08 -3.82
N GLN A 146 20.16 0.85 -4.75
CA GLN A 146 18.97 0.87 -5.60
C GLN A 146 19.02 -0.25 -6.64
N LEU A 147 17.92 -0.99 -6.78
CA LEU A 147 17.72 -2.04 -7.78
C LEU A 147 16.88 -1.56 -8.95
N VAL A 148 15.81 -0.82 -8.67
CA VAL A 148 14.89 -0.26 -9.67
C VAL A 148 14.68 1.21 -9.35
N SER A 149 14.95 2.08 -10.32
CA SER A 149 14.76 3.52 -10.19
C SER A 149 13.43 3.94 -10.81
N ARG A 150 12.80 4.99 -10.26
CA ARG A 150 11.63 5.64 -10.87
C ARG A 150 11.92 6.28 -12.25
N ASP A 151 13.18 6.52 -12.57
CA ASP A 151 13.56 7.13 -13.85
C ASP A 151 13.66 6.11 -14.99
N LEU A 152 13.56 4.82 -14.67
CA LEU A 152 13.59 3.75 -15.63
C LEU A 152 12.29 3.74 -16.45
N VAL A 153 12.41 3.76 -17.77
CA VAL A 153 11.29 3.49 -18.68
C VAL A 153 11.10 1.99 -18.75
N LEU A 154 9.91 1.51 -18.41
CA LEU A 154 9.57 0.09 -18.38
C LEU A 154 8.62 -0.24 -19.52
N ASP A 155 9.01 -1.23 -20.31
CA ASP A 155 8.16 -1.81 -21.33
C ASP A 155 7.11 -2.73 -20.70
N GLY A 156 5.88 -2.66 -21.20
CA GLY A 156 4.83 -3.55 -20.76
C GLY A 156 3.63 -3.49 -21.69
N PHE A 157 3.29 -4.61 -22.31
CA PHE A 157 2.13 -4.71 -23.23
C PHE A 157 2.10 -3.60 -24.30
N GLY A 158 3.27 -3.22 -24.83
CA GLY A 158 3.40 -2.15 -25.83
C GLY A 158 3.31 -0.72 -25.28
N VAL A 159 3.33 -0.54 -23.96
CA VAL A 159 3.26 0.78 -23.32
C VAL A 159 4.54 1.06 -22.54
N ASN A 160 5.33 2.01 -23.03
CA ASN A 160 6.53 2.50 -22.37
C ASN A 160 6.18 3.61 -21.37
N ARG A 161 6.26 3.31 -20.08
CA ARG A 161 5.96 4.24 -19.01
C ARG A 161 6.99 4.17 -17.90
N LYS A 162 7.36 5.33 -17.38
CA LYS A 162 8.13 5.39 -16.12
C LYS A 162 7.25 4.98 -14.95
N PRO A 163 7.75 4.19 -14.00
CA PRO A 163 7.01 3.90 -12.78
C PRO A 163 6.90 5.14 -11.88
N ARG A 164 5.79 5.27 -11.17
CA ARG A 164 5.57 6.41 -10.27
C ARG A 164 5.30 6.00 -8.84
N LEU A 165 4.16 5.40 -8.56
CA LEU A 165 3.74 5.04 -7.21
C LEU A 165 4.08 3.58 -6.92
N PHE A 166 5.33 3.33 -6.53
CA PHE A 166 5.75 2.01 -6.06
C PHE A 166 5.06 1.67 -4.73
N ASN A 167 4.71 0.39 -4.53
CA ASN A 167 3.94 0.03 -3.35
C ASN A 167 4.52 -1.19 -2.60
N SER A 168 4.33 -2.40 -3.09
CA SER A 168 4.60 -3.62 -2.31
C SER A 168 5.60 -4.55 -2.99
N VAL A 169 6.11 -5.57 -2.26
CA VAL A 169 7.13 -6.49 -2.73
C VAL A 169 6.99 -7.88 -2.13
N ALA A 170 7.26 -8.90 -2.96
CA ALA A 170 7.51 -10.27 -2.54
C ALA A 170 8.77 -10.79 -3.22
N VAL A 171 9.59 -11.57 -2.51
CA VAL A 171 10.86 -12.11 -3.01
C VAL A 171 10.75 -13.63 -3.08
N ALA A 172 10.99 -14.18 -4.27
CA ALA A 172 10.99 -15.62 -4.50
C ALA A 172 12.27 -16.28 -3.95
N LYS A 173 12.22 -17.62 -3.76
CA LYS A 173 13.37 -18.41 -3.30
C LYS A 173 14.59 -18.29 -4.20
N ASN A 174 14.38 -18.11 -5.51
CA ASN A 174 15.46 -17.90 -6.49
C ASN A 174 16.00 -16.45 -6.53
N GLY A 175 15.42 -15.54 -5.72
CA GLY A 175 15.78 -14.14 -5.63
C GLY A 175 15.04 -13.20 -6.57
N ASP A 176 14.18 -13.69 -7.45
CA ASP A 176 13.34 -12.85 -8.29
C ASP A 176 12.41 -12.02 -7.41
N ILE A 177 12.18 -10.76 -7.79
CA ILE A 177 11.39 -9.81 -7.01
C ILE A 177 10.11 -9.51 -7.77
N TYR A 178 8.98 -9.75 -7.12
CA TYR A 178 7.66 -9.33 -7.60
C TYR A 178 7.28 -8.05 -6.88
N TRP A 179 6.91 -7.02 -7.63
CA TRP A 179 6.60 -5.71 -7.06
C TRP A 179 5.46 -5.02 -7.77
N THR A 180 4.81 -4.13 -7.06
CA THR A 180 3.63 -3.42 -7.55
C THR A 180 3.88 -1.93 -7.69
N GLU A 181 3.15 -1.36 -8.64
CA GLU A 181 2.98 0.06 -8.85
C GLU A 181 1.48 0.36 -8.80
N SER A 182 1.06 1.18 -7.87
CA SER A 182 -0.37 1.49 -7.69
C SER A 182 -0.91 2.38 -8.81
N SER A 183 -0.09 3.27 -9.34
CA SER A 183 -0.41 4.15 -10.47
C SER A 183 0.85 4.55 -11.23
N SER A 184 0.79 4.51 -12.57
CA SER A 184 1.81 5.10 -13.45
C SER A 184 1.50 6.55 -13.82
N ASP A 185 0.33 7.07 -13.44
CA ASP A 185 -0.10 8.44 -13.76
C ASP A 185 0.13 9.41 -12.61
N PHE A 186 0.05 8.94 -11.35
CA PHE A 186 0.08 9.77 -10.16
C PHE A 186 1.06 9.24 -9.12
N ASP A 187 1.73 10.15 -8.43
CA ASP A 187 2.55 9.88 -7.23
C ASP A 187 1.64 9.77 -5.99
N LEU A 188 2.18 9.33 -4.85
CA LEU A 188 1.45 9.26 -3.58
C LEU A 188 0.89 10.64 -3.15
N GLN A 189 1.62 11.72 -3.43
CA GLN A 189 1.19 13.10 -3.16
C GLN A 189 -0.04 13.52 -3.99
N ASP A 190 -0.31 12.82 -5.09
CA ASP A 190 -1.43 13.06 -6.00
C ASP A 190 -2.44 11.91 -6.01
N ALA A 191 -2.31 10.99 -5.08
CA ALA A 191 -2.97 9.69 -5.11
C ALA A 191 -4.52 9.77 -5.07
N VAL A 192 -5.10 10.82 -4.52
CA VAL A 192 -6.56 11.08 -4.59
C VAL A 192 -7.05 11.08 -6.04
N SER A 193 -6.23 11.53 -6.99
CA SER A 193 -6.58 11.54 -8.42
C SER A 193 -6.76 10.14 -9.01
N THR A 194 -6.17 9.11 -8.40
CA THR A 194 -6.31 7.71 -8.84
C THR A 194 -7.72 7.17 -8.68
N ILE A 195 -8.51 7.70 -7.73
CA ILE A 195 -9.92 7.34 -7.52
C ILE A 195 -10.74 7.65 -8.79
N PHE A 196 -10.39 8.72 -9.47
CA PHE A 196 -11.16 9.24 -10.59
C PHE A 196 -10.57 8.86 -11.97
N ALA A 197 -9.27 8.58 -12.07
CA ALA A 197 -8.64 8.15 -13.33
C ALA A 197 -9.00 6.71 -13.71
N ASN A 198 -8.70 6.32 -14.94
CA ASN A 198 -8.73 4.92 -15.31
C ASN A 198 -7.58 4.16 -14.64
N PRO A 199 -7.77 2.85 -14.40
CA PRO A 199 -6.72 2.01 -13.84
C PRO A 199 -5.41 2.12 -14.61
N SER A 200 -4.29 2.34 -13.90
CA SER A 200 -2.95 2.45 -14.49
C SER A 200 -1.87 1.73 -13.69
N GLY A 201 -2.28 1.00 -12.64
CA GLY A 201 -1.40 0.19 -11.81
C GLY A 201 -0.86 -1.03 -12.54
N ARG A 202 0.29 -1.55 -12.07
CA ARG A 202 0.97 -2.70 -12.68
C ARG A 202 1.53 -3.66 -11.65
N LEU A 203 1.64 -4.93 -12.03
CA LEU A 203 2.44 -5.95 -11.34
C LEU A 203 3.64 -6.28 -12.19
N PHE A 204 4.82 -6.31 -11.59
CA PHE A 204 6.09 -6.59 -12.24
C PHE A 204 6.79 -7.80 -11.65
N LYS A 205 7.64 -8.41 -12.48
CA LYS A 205 8.71 -9.32 -12.08
C LYS A 205 10.05 -8.66 -12.41
N TYR A 206 10.93 -8.51 -11.41
CA TYR A 206 12.34 -8.20 -11.59
C TYR A 206 13.13 -9.50 -11.51
N ASP A 207 13.69 -9.92 -12.63
CA ASP A 207 14.59 -11.09 -12.70
C ASP A 207 15.96 -10.69 -12.14
N ARG A 208 16.32 -11.32 -11.04
CA ARG A 208 17.54 -10.98 -10.28
C ARG A 208 18.82 -11.26 -11.06
N LYS A 209 18.82 -12.28 -11.92
CA LYS A 209 19.97 -12.72 -12.70
C LYS A 209 20.21 -11.82 -13.91
N SER A 210 19.18 -11.56 -14.69
CA SER A 210 19.27 -10.71 -15.89
C SER A 210 19.12 -9.21 -15.58
N LYS A 211 18.66 -8.85 -14.37
CA LYS A 211 18.35 -7.48 -13.91
C LYS A 211 17.28 -6.79 -14.78
N LYS A 212 16.39 -7.55 -15.37
CA LYS A 212 15.30 -7.05 -16.21
C LYS A 212 13.98 -7.03 -15.46
N ASN A 213 13.20 -5.99 -15.69
CA ASN A 213 11.80 -5.91 -15.27
C ASN A 213 10.89 -6.40 -16.41
N THR A 214 9.85 -7.13 -16.04
CA THR A 214 8.79 -7.59 -16.95
C THR A 214 7.45 -7.26 -16.33
N VAL A 215 6.56 -6.64 -17.09
CA VAL A 215 5.17 -6.40 -16.67
C VAL A 215 4.41 -7.71 -16.77
N LEU A 216 3.81 -8.16 -15.67
CA LEU A 216 2.95 -9.34 -15.62
C LEU A 216 1.47 -8.97 -15.77
N LEU A 217 1.04 -7.86 -15.17
CA LEU A 217 -0.30 -7.29 -15.30
C LEU A 217 -0.21 -5.79 -15.47
N ASP A 218 -1.12 -5.23 -16.26
CA ASP A 218 -1.31 -3.80 -16.47
C ASP A 218 -2.76 -3.41 -16.21
N GLN A 219 -3.03 -2.11 -16.11
CA GLN A 219 -4.36 -1.55 -15.88
C GLN A 219 -5.04 -2.09 -14.61
N LEU A 220 -4.27 -2.28 -13.54
CA LEU A 220 -4.80 -2.61 -12.22
C LEU A 220 -5.36 -1.35 -11.54
N TYR A 221 -6.53 -1.48 -10.90
CA TYR A 221 -7.17 -0.36 -10.21
C TYR A 221 -6.58 -0.23 -8.80
N PHE A 222 -5.42 0.40 -8.72
CA PHE A 222 -4.57 0.58 -7.55
C PHE A 222 -3.97 -0.74 -7.07
N ALA A 223 -2.96 -1.26 -7.82
CA ALA A 223 -2.20 -2.43 -7.40
C ALA A 223 -1.45 -2.14 -6.10
N ASN A 224 -1.57 -3.04 -5.12
CA ASN A 224 -1.03 -2.87 -3.78
C ASN A 224 -0.27 -4.14 -3.34
N GLY A 225 -0.68 -4.80 -2.29
CA GLY A 225 -0.03 -5.96 -1.71
C GLY A 225 0.27 -7.07 -2.71
N VAL A 226 1.43 -7.70 -2.58
CA VAL A 226 1.84 -8.83 -3.40
C VAL A 226 2.31 -9.98 -2.51
N ALA A 227 1.90 -11.21 -2.83
CA ALA A 227 2.31 -12.41 -2.12
C ALA A 227 2.54 -13.58 -3.08
N LEU A 228 3.52 -14.41 -2.78
CA LEU A 228 3.76 -15.67 -3.49
C LEU A 228 3.06 -16.82 -2.76
N SER A 229 2.51 -17.77 -3.53
CA SER A 229 2.08 -19.05 -2.92
C SER A 229 3.29 -19.81 -2.34
N PRO A 230 3.09 -20.68 -1.33
CA PRO A 230 4.20 -21.38 -0.66
C PRO A 230 5.08 -22.21 -1.61
N ASP A 231 4.48 -22.75 -2.66
CA ASP A 231 5.12 -23.54 -3.74
C ASP A 231 5.63 -22.67 -4.90
N GLU A 232 5.35 -21.35 -4.84
CA GLU A 232 5.64 -20.37 -5.90
C GLU A 232 5.04 -20.78 -7.27
N GLU A 233 3.87 -21.39 -7.26
CA GLU A 233 3.13 -21.70 -8.49
C GLU A 233 2.41 -20.46 -9.04
N PHE A 234 2.09 -19.53 -8.17
CA PHE A 234 1.46 -18.27 -8.56
C PHE A 234 1.86 -17.10 -7.65
N VAL A 235 1.68 -15.91 -8.15
CA VAL A 235 1.75 -14.65 -7.42
C VAL A 235 0.38 -14.01 -7.35
N LEU A 236 0.04 -13.48 -6.19
CA LEU A 236 -1.18 -12.73 -5.91
C LEU A 236 -0.88 -11.24 -5.84
N VAL A 237 -1.83 -10.43 -6.29
CA VAL A 237 -1.80 -8.97 -6.15
C VAL A 237 -3.15 -8.45 -5.72
N SER A 238 -3.19 -7.64 -4.66
CA SER A 238 -4.39 -6.91 -4.28
C SER A 238 -4.64 -5.76 -5.26
N GLU A 239 -5.86 -5.67 -5.74
CA GLU A 239 -6.37 -4.59 -6.56
C GLU A 239 -7.34 -3.78 -5.69
N THR A 240 -6.76 -2.80 -4.97
CA THR A 240 -7.39 -2.15 -3.81
C THR A 240 -8.75 -1.55 -4.16
N PHE A 241 -8.82 -0.73 -5.20
CA PHE A 241 -10.06 -0.03 -5.55
C PHE A 241 -11.09 -0.90 -6.27
N ALA A 242 -10.69 -2.09 -6.71
CA ALA A 242 -11.61 -3.09 -7.23
C ALA A 242 -12.10 -4.07 -6.14
N SER A 243 -11.63 -3.93 -4.88
CA SER A 243 -11.98 -4.82 -3.77
C SER A 243 -11.78 -6.30 -4.09
N GLN A 244 -10.64 -6.60 -4.75
CA GLN A 244 -10.32 -7.96 -5.20
C GLN A 244 -8.84 -8.29 -5.07
N VAL A 245 -8.53 -9.60 -5.18
CA VAL A 245 -7.17 -10.11 -5.35
C VAL A 245 -7.09 -10.84 -6.69
N ARG A 246 -6.08 -10.54 -7.48
CA ARG A 246 -5.78 -11.23 -8.73
C ARG A 246 -4.64 -12.21 -8.55
N ARG A 247 -4.64 -13.24 -9.39
CA ARG A 247 -3.60 -14.27 -9.44
C ARG A 247 -2.96 -14.30 -10.82
N VAL A 248 -1.64 -14.42 -10.84
CA VAL A 248 -0.86 -14.73 -12.06
C VAL A 248 -0.14 -16.04 -11.82
N TYR A 249 -0.35 -17.02 -12.67
CA TYR A 249 0.35 -18.30 -12.63
C TYR A 249 1.79 -18.11 -13.08
N LEU A 250 2.73 -18.73 -12.35
CA LEU A 250 4.17 -18.62 -12.64
C LEU A 250 4.73 -19.88 -13.27
N LYS A 251 4.03 -21.02 -13.11
CA LYS A 251 4.47 -22.35 -13.54
C LYS A 251 3.35 -23.12 -14.25
N GLY A 252 3.72 -24.22 -14.88
CA GLY A 252 2.79 -25.14 -15.51
C GLY A 252 2.19 -24.64 -16.84
N LYS A 253 1.11 -25.30 -17.25
CA LYS A 253 0.46 -24.99 -18.55
C LYS A 253 -0.19 -23.59 -18.61
N LYS A 254 -0.53 -23.03 -17.46
CA LYS A 254 -1.14 -21.70 -17.33
C LYS A 254 -0.11 -20.61 -17.03
N ALA A 255 1.19 -20.88 -17.14
CA ALA A 255 2.21 -19.89 -16.83
C ALA A 255 1.95 -18.57 -17.59
N PHE A 256 1.95 -17.46 -16.84
CA PHE A 256 1.64 -16.09 -17.28
C PHE A 256 0.17 -15.81 -17.61
N GLU A 257 -0.75 -16.77 -17.47
CA GLU A 257 -2.17 -16.48 -17.43
C GLU A 257 -2.56 -15.87 -16.09
N SER A 258 -3.66 -15.11 -16.09
CA SER A 258 -4.19 -14.50 -14.86
C SER A 258 -5.69 -14.71 -14.73
N ASP A 259 -6.14 -14.80 -13.48
CA ASP A 259 -7.55 -14.85 -13.12
C ASP A 259 -7.84 -14.03 -11.84
N ILE A 260 -9.11 -13.95 -11.49
CA ILE A 260 -9.54 -13.35 -10.21
C ILE A 260 -9.47 -14.44 -9.14
N PHE A 261 -8.62 -14.25 -8.14
CA PHE A 261 -8.48 -15.15 -7.01
C PHE A 261 -9.65 -15.01 -6.03
N VAL A 262 -10.06 -13.80 -5.73
CA VAL A 262 -11.24 -13.44 -4.95
C VAL A 262 -11.71 -12.04 -5.34
N SER A 263 -13.03 -11.80 -5.34
CA SER A 263 -13.62 -10.49 -5.63
C SER A 263 -14.70 -10.12 -4.62
N GLY A 264 -15.04 -8.83 -4.61
CA GLY A 264 -16.10 -8.29 -3.76
C GLY A 264 -15.75 -8.33 -2.26
N LEU A 265 -14.48 -8.16 -1.92
CA LEU A 265 -14.07 -8.04 -0.52
C LEU A 265 -14.80 -6.88 0.17
N PRO A 266 -15.08 -6.98 1.50
CA PRO A 266 -15.84 -5.95 2.20
C PRO A 266 -14.96 -4.75 2.59
N GLY A 267 -14.29 -4.15 1.61
CA GLY A 267 -13.39 -3.01 1.76
C GLY A 267 -12.25 -3.01 0.76
N LEU A 268 -11.25 -2.20 1.03
CA LEU A 268 -10.08 -1.97 0.17
C LEU A 268 -8.90 -2.85 0.62
N PRO A 269 -8.62 -4.00 -0.05
CA PRO A 269 -7.51 -4.87 0.31
C PRO A 269 -6.18 -4.14 0.10
N ASP A 270 -5.27 -4.28 1.06
CA ASP A 270 -3.97 -3.64 1.05
C ASP A 270 -2.85 -4.69 0.98
N ASN A 271 -1.83 -4.67 1.83
CA ASN A 271 -0.75 -5.64 1.79
C ASN A 271 -1.23 -7.06 2.07
N LEU A 272 -0.62 -8.03 1.40
CA LEU A 272 -0.94 -9.45 1.55
C LEU A 272 0.15 -10.14 2.37
N SER A 273 -0.25 -10.91 3.37
CA SER A 273 0.66 -11.72 4.17
C SER A 273 0.24 -13.18 4.14
N GLY A 274 1.09 -14.04 3.60
CA GLY A 274 0.86 -15.47 3.53
C GLY A 274 1.50 -16.23 4.68
N ASP A 275 0.84 -17.31 5.11
CA ASP A 275 1.42 -18.34 5.98
C ASP A 275 1.19 -19.73 5.39
N GLY A 276 1.57 -20.78 6.12
CA GLY A 276 1.41 -22.17 5.64
C GLY A 276 -0.03 -22.56 5.32
N SER A 277 -1.04 -21.89 5.87
CA SER A 277 -2.45 -22.26 5.75
C SER A 277 -3.26 -21.29 4.88
N GLY A 278 -2.75 -20.10 4.54
CA GLY A 278 -3.49 -19.13 3.74
C GLY A 278 -2.95 -17.72 3.81
N LEU A 279 -3.86 -16.78 3.64
CA LEU A 279 -3.56 -15.34 3.52
C LEU A 279 -4.29 -14.52 4.58
N TRP A 280 -3.61 -13.55 5.12
CA TRP A 280 -4.18 -12.42 5.84
C TRP A 280 -4.31 -11.24 4.87
N VAL A 281 -5.52 -10.70 4.76
CA VAL A 281 -5.86 -9.60 3.87
C VAL A 281 -6.48 -8.49 4.69
N PRO A 282 -5.69 -7.55 5.19
CA PRO A 282 -6.21 -6.36 5.85
C PRO A 282 -6.90 -5.46 4.83
N LEU A 283 -7.94 -4.79 5.27
CA LEU A 283 -8.67 -3.81 4.47
C LEU A 283 -8.35 -2.41 4.99
N ASP A 284 -7.61 -1.62 4.20
CA ASP A 284 -7.24 -0.24 4.57
C ASP A 284 -8.48 0.58 4.96
N VAL A 285 -9.55 0.44 4.19
CA VAL A 285 -10.84 1.05 4.47
C VAL A 285 -11.93 -0.01 4.38
N ALA A 286 -12.65 -0.22 5.46
CA ALA A 286 -13.78 -1.14 5.48
C ALA A 286 -14.98 -0.60 4.69
N ALA A 287 -15.66 -1.48 3.98
CA ALA A 287 -16.89 -1.21 3.22
C ALA A 287 -17.76 -2.47 3.23
N ASP A 288 -18.94 -2.40 2.66
CA ASP A 288 -19.80 -3.55 2.41
C ASP A 288 -20.86 -3.22 1.36
N ALA A 289 -21.69 -4.18 1.03
CA ALA A 289 -22.72 -4.04 -0.01
C ALA A 289 -23.74 -2.92 0.31
N GLU A 290 -23.95 -2.61 1.58
CA GLU A 290 -24.91 -1.57 2.02
C GLU A 290 -24.23 -0.20 2.15
N ASN A 291 -22.90 -0.19 2.39
CA ASN A 291 -22.09 1.02 2.60
C ASN A 291 -20.87 1.03 1.65
N PRO A 292 -21.09 1.17 0.33
CA PRO A 292 -20.00 1.24 -0.64
C PRO A 292 -19.25 2.57 -0.53
N LEU A 293 -17.95 2.56 -0.74
CA LEU A 293 -17.13 3.77 -0.83
C LEU A 293 -17.30 4.47 -2.18
N LEU A 294 -16.92 5.74 -2.23
CA LEU A 294 -16.95 6.53 -3.45
C LEU A 294 -16.28 5.81 -4.64
N VAL A 295 -15.15 5.18 -4.40
CA VAL A 295 -14.37 4.46 -5.41
C VAL A 295 -15.17 3.33 -6.07
N HIS A 296 -16.11 2.70 -5.38
CA HIS A 296 -16.98 1.64 -5.92
C HIS A 296 -18.10 2.19 -6.81
N LEU A 297 -18.47 3.45 -6.65
CA LEU A 297 -19.53 4.11 -7.39
C LEU A 297 -19.03 4.76 -8.70
N MET A 298 -17.71 4.97 -8.79
CA MET A 298 -17.11 5.73 -9.89
C MET A 298 -16.87 4.97 -11.21
N PRO A 299 -16.65 3.65 -11.26
CA PRO A 299 -16.23 2.94 -12.47
C PRO A 299 -17.13 3.16 -13.69
N ASN A 300 -18.44 3.17 -13.51
CA ASN A 300 -19.43 3.25 -14.59
C ASN A 300 -19.84 4.68 -14.99
N VAL A 301 -19.21 5.72 -14.40
CA VAL A 301 -19.58 7.13 -14.66
C VAL A 301 -18.37 7.95 -15.18
N PRO A 302 -17.83 7.62 -16.37
CA PRO A 302 -16.57 8.16 -16.86
C PRO A 302 -16.57 9.69 -17.02
N LEU A 303 -17.71 10.30 -17.37
CA LEU A 303 -17.81 11.77 -17.49
C LEU A 303 -17.72 12.47 -16.12
N ILE A 304 -18.36 11.90 -15.12
CA ILE A 304 -18.28 12.42 -13.74
C ILE A 304 -16.85 12.26 -13.21
N ARG A 305 -16.23 11.10 -13.39
CA ARG A 305 -14.83 10.88 -13.02
C ARG A 305 -13.91 11.90 -13.69
N LYS A 306 -14.06 12.09 -15.01
CA LYS A 306 -13.27 13.05 -15.77
C LYS A 306 -13.46 14.48 -15.28
N PHE A 307 -14.69 14.86 -14.96
CA PHE A 307 -14.98 16.16 -14.34
C PHE A 307 -14.29 16.32 -13.00
N CYS A 308 -14.44 15.37 -12.07
CA CYS A 308 -13.81 15.42 -10.75
C CYS A 308 -12.27 15.48 -10.85
N ALA A 309 -11.67 14.61 -11.67
CA ALA A 309 -10.22 14.61 -11.90
C ALA A 309 -9.71 15.96 -12.42
N ARG A 310 -10.45 16.57 -13.34
CA ARG A 310 -10.11 17.89 -13.90
C ARG A 310 -10.26 19.02 -12.88
N VAL A 311 -11.32 19.01 -12.09
CA VAL A 311 -11.50 20.01 -11.02
C VAL A 311 -10.33 19.95 -10.03
N ILE A 312 -9.93 18.77 -9.60
CA ILE A 312 -8.78 18.57 -8.72
C ILE A 312 -7.49 19.11 -9.38
N ALA A 313 -7.24 18.70 -10.64
CA ALA A 313 -6.04 19.14 -11.35
C ALA A 313 -6.01 20.65 -11.58
N LEU A 314 -7.12 21.27 -11.96
CA LEU A 314 -7.23 22.71 -12.17
C LEU A 314 -7.10 23.49 -10.86
N ALA A 315 -7.65 23.00 -9.75
CA ALA A 315 -7.49 23.63 -8.44
C ALA A 315 -6.01 23.61 -7.97
N ARG A 316 -5.27 22.57 -8.31
CA ARG A 316 -3.84 22.44 -7.96
C ARG A 316 -2.92 23.26 -8.85
N LEU A 317 -3.27 23.46 -10.12
CA LEU A 317 -2.41 24.04 -11.14
C LEU A 317 -1.77 25.39 -10.73
N PRO A 318 -2.52 26.40 -10.23
CA PRO A 318 -1.93 27.66 -9.81
C PRO A 318 -0.94 27.51 -8.66
N PHE A 319 -1.24 26.62 -7.70
CA PHE A 319 -0.35 26.36 -6.56
C PHE A 319 0.90 25.59 -6.97
N GLN A 320 0.80 24.67 -7.92
CA GLN A 320 1.96 23.99 -8.52
C GLN A 320 2.85 24.99 -9.25
N LEU A 321 2.28 25.94 -9.98
CA LEU A 321 3.04 26.99 -10.68
C LEU A 321 3.76 27.90 -9.68
N VAL A 322 3.04 28.39 -8.67
CA VAL A 322 3.64 29.22 -7.62
C VAL A 322 4.71 28.46 -6.87
N HIS A 323 4.46 27.19 -6.50
CA HIS A 323 5.44 26.38 -5.79
C HIS A 323 6.70 26.10 -6.61
N ARG A 324 6.58 25.95 -7.93
CA ARG A 324 7.72 25.78 -8.83
C ARG A 324 8.60 27.03 -8.90
N LEU A 325 8.00 28.21 -8.88
CA LEU A 325 8.71 29.50 -8.96
C LEU A 325 9.22 29.97 -7.60
N LEU A 326 8.43 29.77 -6.57
CA LEU A 326 8.66 30.23 -5.19
C LEU A 326 8.25 29.12 -4.20
N PRO A 327 9.08 28.08 -4.03
CA PRO A 327 8.78 26.99 -3.10
C PRO A 327 8.56 27.55 -1.68
N ASN A 328 7.41 27.25 -1.09
CA ASN A 328 7.08 27.68 0.27
C ASN A 328 6.13 26.69 0.97
N ALA A 329 6.04 26.77 2.29
CA ALA A 329 5.25 25.87 3.11
C ALA A 329 3.74 25.95 2.81
N TYR A 330 3.20 27.12 2.45
CA TYR A 330 1.77 27.30 2.18
C TYR A 330 1.33 26.55 0.91
N THR A 331 2.07 26.74 -0.19
CA THR A 331 1.76 26.03 -1.45
C THR A 331 1.95 24.53 -1.30
N ARG A 332 2.98 24.09 -0.60
CA ARG A 332 3.25 22.68 -0.29
C ARG A 332 2.10 22.06 0.49
N ARG A 333 1.70 22.66 1.61
CA ARG A 333 0.58 22.22 2.45
C ARG A 333 -0.74 22.18 1.68
N PHE A 334 -1.00 23.17 0.84
CA PHE A 334 -2.20 23.22 0.00
C PHE A 334 -2.22 22.07 -1.01
N LEU A 335 -1.12 21.82 -1.72
CA LEU A 335 -1.00 20.73 -2.69
C LEU A 335 -1.18 19.36 -2.02
N TYR A 336 -0.57 19.16 -0.85
CA TYR A 336 -0.76 17.97 -0.03
C TYR A 336 -2.22 17.78 0.39
N SER A 337 -2.87 18.85 0.87
CA SER A 337 -4.25 18.79 1.36
C SER A 337 -5.28 18.42 0.29
N ILE A 338 -5.01 18.66 -0.98
CA ILE A 338 -5.91 18.26 -2.08
C ILE A 338 -5.55 16.90 -2.65
N GLY A 339 -4.29 16.52 -2.64
CA GLY A 339 -3.78 15.36 -3.39
C GLY A 339 -3.55 14.10 -2.59
N HIS A 340 -3.20 14.20 -1.32
CA HIS A 340 -2.77 13.08 -0.51
C HIS A 340 -3.94 12.38 0.17
N PHE A 341 -3.94 11.03 0.21
CA PHE A 341 -5.01 10.24 0.84
C PHE A 341 -5.22 10.52 2.33
N GLU A 342 -4.18 10.93 3.05
CA GLU A 342 -4.29 11.24 4.47
C GLU A 342 -5.34 12.31 4.76
N THR A 343 -5.56 13.21 3.81
CA THR A 343 -6.56 14.28 3.95
C THR A 343 -8.00 13.79 3.89
N LEU A 344 -8.20 12.56 3.44
CA LEU A 344 -9.51 11.89 3.40
C LEU A 344 -9.81 11.06 4.66
N ASN A 345 -8.92 11.08 5.68
CA ASN A 345 -9.06 10.26 6.89
C ASN A 345 -10.39 10.47 7.62
N PHE A 346 -10.99 11.66 7.52
CA PHE A 346 -12.30 11.97 8.13
C PHE A 346 -13.47 11.23 7.47
N LEU A 347 -13.28 10.64 6.28
CA LEU A 347 -14.27 9.84 5.56
C LEU A 347 -14.16 8.33 5.86
N ILE A 348 -13.12 7.91 6.58
CA ILE A 348 -12.85 6.50 6.83
C ILE A 348 -13.82 6.01 7.92
N PRO A 349 -14.55 4.90 7.68
CA PRO A 349 -15.36 4.24 8.71
C PRO A 349 -14.51 3.82 9.90
N ALA A 350 -15.09 3.85 11.10
CA ALA A 350 -14.39 3.45 12.32
C ALA A 350 -14.07 1.94 12.37
N ARG A 351 -14.75 1.11 11.54
CA ARG A 351 -14.56 -0.33 11.51
C ARG A 351 -13.22 -0.70 10.88
N THR A 352 -12.38 -1.41 11.62
CA THR A 352 -11.21 -2.09 11.06
C THR A 352 -11.58 -3.53 10.68
N THR A 353 -11.08 -4.03 9.56
CA THR A 353 -11.39 -5.39 9.09
C THR A 353 -10.14 -6.07 8.54
N VAL A 354 -9.93 -7.32 8.95
CA VAL A 354 -8.93 -8.23 8.37
C VAL A 354 -9.64 -9.50 7.92
N VAL A 355 -9.47 -9.87 6.66
CA VAL A 355 -10.05 -11.10 6.08
C VAL A 355 -9.02 -12.21 6.08
N ARG A 356 -9.43 -13.41 6.46
CA ARG A 356 -8.64 -14.64 6.38
C ARG A 356 -9.13 -15.50 5.21
N MET A 357 -8.23 -15.92 4.32
CA MET A 357 -8.52 -16.84 3.21
C MET A 357 -7.55 -18.00 3.18
N ASP A 358 -7.99 -19.11 2.62
CA ASP A 358 -7.08 -20.21 2.26
C ASP A 358 -6.39 -19.95 0.89
N TRP A 359 -5.41 -20.79 0.55
CA TRP A 359 -4.68 -20.67 -0.72
C TRP A 359 -5.50 -21.05 -1.97
N SER A 360 -6.77 -21.44 -1.81
CA SER A 360 -7.71 -21.61 -2.93
C SER A 360 -8.51 -20.33 -3.24
N GLY A 361 -8.42 -19.30 -2.37
CA GLY A 361 -9.20 -18.05 -2.48
C GLY A 361 -10.53 -18.09 -1.72
N ARG A 362 -10.81 -19.16 -0.97
CA ARG A 362 -12.00 -19.24 -0.13
C ARG A 362 -11.80 -18.43 1.13
N ILE A 363 -12.72 -17.52 1.43
CA ILE A 363 -12.75 -16.78 2.69
C ILE A 363 -13.14 -17.77 3.81
N VAL A 364 -12.28 -17.90 4.80
CA VAL A 364 -12.48 -18.82 5.94
C VAL A 364 -12.84 -18.09 7.23
N GLY A 365 -12.65 -16.78 7.28
CA GLY A 365 -13.02 -15.96 8.42
C GLY A 365 -12.71 -14.48 8.23
N SER A 366 -13.10 -13.69 9.19
CA SER A 366 -12.74 -12.27 9.28
C SER A 366 -12.66 -11.82 10.73
N LEU A 367 -11.87 -10.79 10.96
CA LEU A 367 -11.70 -10.12 12.25
C LEU A 367 -12.15 -8.68 12.10
N HIS A 368 -12.97 -8.18 13.04
CA HIS A 368 -13.46 -6.82 13.01
C HIS A 368 -13.17 -6.11 14.34
N GLY A 369 -12.78 -4.84 14.25
CA GLY A 369 -12.63 -3.91 15.36
C GLY A 369 -13.67 -2.80 15.27
N LEU A 370 -14.40 -2.55 16.33
CA LEU A 370 -15.50 -1.60 16.39
C LEU A 370 -15.30 -0.52 17.45
N ASP A 371 -14.39 -0.73 18.41
CA ASP A 371 -14.13 0.17 19.53
C ASP A 371 -13.08 1.26 19.22
N GLY A 372 -12.43 1.17 18.04
CA GLY A 372 -11.38 2.09 17.61
C GLY A 372 -10.00 1.82 18.21
N THR A 373 -9.81 0.79 19.05
CA THR A 373 -8.48 0.45 19.60
C THR A 373 -7.51 -0.02 18.52
N SER A 374 -8.00 -0.72 17.49
CA SER A 374 -7.21 -1.11 16.31
C SER A 374 -6.85 0.06 15.38
N GLY A 375 -7.35 1.27 15.67
CA GLY A 375 -7.30 2.40 14.74
C GLY A 375 -8.41 2.32 13.69
N SER A 376 -8.35 3.20 12.69
CA SER A 376 -9.36 3.25 11.60
C SER A 376 -8.93 2.54 10.33
N SER A 377 -7.71 1.99 10.29
CA SER A 377 -7.08 1.45 9.09
C SER A 377 -6.10 0.34 9.48
N ALA A 378 -6.16 -0.75 8.77
CA ALA A 378 -5.12 -1.78 8.80
C ALA A 378 -4.62 -2.00 7.37
N THR A 379 -3.34 -1.71 7.13
CA THR A 379 -2.72 -1.88 5.81
C THR A 379 -1.90 -3.15 5.71
N HIS A 380 -1.45 -3.70 6.84
CA HIS A 380 -0.77 -4.99 6.90
C HIS A 380 -1.23 -5.78 8.13
N ALA A 381 -1.29 -7.11 7.98
CA ALA A 381 -1.60 -8.02 9.07
C ALA A 381 -0.67 -9.23 8.99
N VAL A 382 0.18 -9.44 10.01
CA VAL A 382 1.16 -10.53 10.02
C VAL A 382 0.98 -11.40 11.26
N HIS A 383 0.94 -12.72 11.05
CA HIS A 383 0.81 -13.69 12.12
C HIS A 383 2.20 -14.07 12.66
N VAL A 384 2.41 -13.91 13.97
CA VAL A 384 3.64 -14.30 14.65
C VAL A 384 3.30 -14.96 15.99
N GLY A 385 3.59 -16.26 16.13
CA GLY A 385 3.26 -17.01 17.34
C GLY A 385 1.77 -17.05 17.60
N GLU A 386 1.32 -16.55 18.75
CA GLU A 386 -0.11 -16.48 19.13
C GLU A 386 -0.78 -15.15 18.73
N TYR A 387 -0.05 -14.24 18.09
CA TYR A 387 -0.50 -12.89 17.85
C TYR A 387 -0.62 -12.55 16.36
N LEU A 388 -1.60 -11.70 16.05
CA LEU A 388 -1.67 -10.95 14.81
C LEU A 388 -1.19 -9.54 15.08
N TYR A 389 -0.18 -9.11 14.31
CA TYR A 389 0.32 -7.74 14.34
C TYR A 389 -0.30 -6.96 13.18
N LEU A 390 -0.73 -5.73 13.47
CA LEU A 390 -1.40 -4.84 12.54
C LEU A 390 -0.52 -3.62 12.24
N GLY A 391 -0.16 -3.47 10.97
CA GLY A 391 0.46 -2.26 10.44
C GLY A 391 -0.60 -1.31 9.89
N SER A 392 -0.24 -0.03 9.81
CA SER A 392 -1.11 0.97 9.21
C SER A 392 -0.30 2.15 8.67
N VAL A 393 -0.66 2.60 7.48
CA VAL A 393 -0.10 3.81 6.89
C VAL A 393 -0.41 5.08 7.71
N ARG A 394 -1.40 5.03 8.61
CA ARG A 394 -1.93 6.19 9.34
C ARG A 394 -1.73 6.14 10.85
N ASN A 395 -1.66 4.95 11.44
CA ASN A 395 -1.60 4.80 12.88
C ASN A 395 -0.25 5.28 13.46
N ARG A 396 -0.25 5.63 14.74
CA ARG A 396 0.96 6.01 15.50
C ARG A 396 1.44 4.89 16.42
N PHE A 397 1.13 3.65 16.08
CA PHE A 397 1.47 2.45 16.84
C PHE A 397 1.46 1.25 15.90
N VAL A 398 2.05 0.15 16.33
CA VAL A 398 1.78 -1.18 15.77
C VAL A 398 0.75 -1.87 16.65
N GLY A 399 -0.34 -2.33 16.04
CA GLY A 399 -1.37 -3.08 16.75
C GLY A 399 -0.91 -4.52 17.03
N ARG A 400 -1.26 -5.09 18.20
CA ARG A 400 -1.09 -6.50 18.51
C ARG A 400 -2.37 -7.06 19.11
N VAL A 401 -2.85 -8.17 18.61
CA VAL A 401 -4.02 -8.86 19.17
C VAL A 401 -3.77 -10.36 19.19
N ARG A 402 -4.22 -11.03 20.26
CA ARG A 402 -4.13 -12.49 20.33
C ARG A 402 -5.15 -13.11 19.38
N LEU A 403 -4.70 -14.06 18.57
CA LEU A 403 -5.57 -14.73 17.62
C LEU A 403 -6.53 -15.69 18.33
N PRO A 404 -7.82 -15.69 17.95
CA PRO A 404 -8.76 -16.65 18.45
C PRO A 404 -8.42 -18.07 17.96
N PRO A 405 -8.62 -19.10 18.80
CA PRO A 405 -8.45 -20.50 18.38
C PRO A 405 -9.30 -20.82 17.13
N GLY A 406 -8.71 -21.55 16.18
CA GLY A 406 -9.42 -22.04 14.99
C GLY A 406 -9.34 -21.18 13.73
N LEU A 407 -8.83 -19.95 13.80
CA LEU A 407 -8.54 -19.15 12.60
C LEU A 407 -7.22 -19.51 11.93
N VAL A 408 -6.33 -20.17 12.65
CA VAL A 408 -5.03 -20.64 12.16
C VAL A 408 -5.04 -22.16 12.19
N THR A 409 -5.12 -22.77 11.02
CA THR A 409 -4.93 -24.20 10.84
C THR A 409 -3.59 -24.40 10.13
N GLY A 410 -2.49 -24.53 10.87
CA GLY A 410 -1.15 -24.71 10.31
C GLY A 410 -0.07 -24.10 11.19
N GLU A 411 1.15 -24.56 11.04
CA GLU A 411 2.29 -23.94 11.71
C GLU A 411 2.46 -22.48 11.25
N PRO A 412 2.80 -21.55 12.17
CA PRO A 412 3.17 -20.19 11.79
C PRO A 412 4.28 -20.23 10.73
N ALA A 413 4.34 -19.21 9.87
CA ALA A 413 5.43 -19.09 8.91
C ALA A 413 6.77 -19.27 9.64
N PRO A 414 7.72 -20.05 9.12
CA PRO A 414 8.96 -20.32 9.83
C PRO A 414 9.65 -18.99 10.14
N ILE A 415 9.81 -18.72 11.44
CA ILE A 415 10.64 -17.62 11.91
C ILE A 415 12.05 -17.95 11.41
N HIS A 416 12.61 -17.12 10.56
CA HIS A 416 13.97 -17.31 10.05
C HIS A 416 15.00 -17.08 11.17
N GLU A 417 15.07 -17.98 12.15
CA GLU A 417 15.96 -17.88 13.31
C GLU A 417 17.45 -17.89 12.96
N LYS A 418 17.83 -18.44 11.80
CA LYS A 418 19.25 -18.64 11.45
C LYS A 418 20.03 -17.40 11.00
N ILE A 419 19.41 -16.23 10.89
CA ILE A 419 20.07 -15.05 10.28
C ILE A 419 20.71 -14.11 11.31
N LEU A 420 20.44 -14.25 12.62
CA LEU A 420 20.77 -13.22 13.60
C LEU A 420 21.90 -13.56 14.60
N ASP A 421 22.48 -14.75 14.60
CA ASP A 421 23.42 -15.17 15.67
C ASP A 421 24.78 -14.45 15.66
N ASP A 422 25.16 -13.71 14.61
CA ASP A 422 26.47 -13.09 14.47
C ASP A 422 26.49 -11.56 14.28
N ALA A 423 25.37 -10.86 14.46
CA ALA A 423 25.36 -9.41 14.18
C ALA A 423 25.64 -8.54 15.40
N PRO A 424 26.66 -7.67 15.39
CA PRO A 424 26.88 -6.68 16.44
C PRO A 424 25.69 -5.70 16.49
N ARG A 425 25.18 -5.47 17.69
CA ARG A 425 24.05 -4.53 17.90
C ARG A 425 24.47 -3.11 17.51
N PRO A 426 23.74 -2.41 16.61
CA PRO A 426 24.04 -1.05 16.24
C PRO A 426 23.91 -0.10 17.43
N LYS A 427 24.76 0.95 17.46
CA LYS A 427 24.73 1.99 18.50
C LYS A 427 23.39 2.74 18.43
N GLN A 428 22.78 3.00 19.59
CA GLN A 428 21.54 3.76 19.71
C GLN A 428 21.71 5.16 19.13
N GLY A 429 20.98 5.48 18.05
CA GLY A 429 20.87 6.82 17.51
C GLY A 429 19.54 7.47 17.92
N LYS A 430 19.51 8.79 18.07
CA LYS A 430 18.26 9.53 18.33
C LYS A 430 17.37 9.53 17.07
N LEU A 431 16.12 9.11 17.24
CA LEU A 431 15.12 9.09 16.19
C LEU A 431 14.42 10.46 16.13
N LYS A 432 14.48 11.15 15.00
CA LYS A 432 13.57 12.28 14.74
C LYS A 432 12.28 11.76 14.10
N VAL A 433 11.21 11.78 14.84
CA VAL A 433 9.86 11.48 14.31
C VAL A 433 9.19 12.80 13.97
N ILE A 434 8.75 12.95 12.73
CA ILE A 434 7.99 14.12 12.30
C ILE A 434 6.58 14.01 12.88
N ARG A 435 6.20 14.94 13.74
CA ARG A 435 4.83 15.05 14.28
C ARG A 435 3.98 15.94 13.40
N LYS A 436 2.69 15.72 13.42
CA LYS A 436 1.69 16.51 12.68
C LYS A 436 1.61 17.97 13.17
N ASP A 437 2.08 18.24 14.37
CA ASP A 437 1.98 19.51 15.09
C ASP A 437 3.34 20.24 15.22
N GLY A 438 4.38 19.80 14.51
CA GLY A 438 5.72 20.34 14.67
C GLY A 438 6.67 19.43 15.44
N GLU A 439 7.88 19.81 15.55
CA GLU A 439 9.04 18.99 15.93
C GLU A 439 8.94 18.34 17.32
N GLY A 440 9.42 17.11 17.43
CA GLY A 440 9.74 16.44 18.69
C GLY A 440 10.93 15.49 18.51
N GLU A 441 11.95 15.64 19.34
CA GLU A 441 13.01 14.63 19.54
C GLU A 441 12.48 13.54 20.50
N LEU A 442 12.69 12.28 20.18
CA LEU A 442 12.56 11.14 21.09
C LEU A 442 13.91 10.50 21.32
#